data_a9353e4cafe417eaaa9626afcafea68a
#
_entry.id   a9353e4cafe417eaaa9626afcafea68a
#
_cell.length_a   1.000
_cell.length_b   1.000
_cell.length_c   1.000
_cell.angle_alpha   90.00
_cell.angle_beta   90.00
_cell.angle_gamma   90.00
#
_symmetry.space_group_name_H-M   'P 1'
#
loop_
_entity.id
_entity.type
_entity.pdbx_description
1 polymer ?
#
loop_
_entity_poly.entity_id
_entity_poly.type
_entity_poly.pdbx_seq_one_letter_code
_entity_poly.pdbx_strand_id
1 'polypeptide(L)'
;MATGGKPAAPATSAAAGATATSEPEPAATDIPAATEEPAPSATPEPLASDGSVAPTEGRWIDVDVTNFAVRLMDGVTVTREIAPVAVGEQVDTGEYASTQTGLFQVNSKIEDLAYDPPYDTYISHWVGFDPDKANGFHSFLKDANGTVVDARTGRISNGCIRTGEPDVVFAFAEVGMPVWVHH
;
A
#
# COMPACT_ATOMS: atom_id res chain seq x y z
N MET A 1 -37.77 -47.91 9.63
CA MET A 1 -36.91 -49.07 9.96
C MET A 1 -35.53 -48.48 10.15
N ALA A 2 -35.15 -48.30 11.33
CA ALA A 2 -34.33 -49.09 12.23
C ALA A 2 -32.85 -48.79 11.96
N THR A 3 -32.24 -48.02 12.82
CA THR A 3 -31.44 -48.33 14.02
C THR A 3 -29.98 -48.56 13.66
N GLY A 4 -29.07 -47.89 14.19
CA GLY A 4 -28.39 -47.86 15.44
C GLY A 4 -26.91 -48.08 15.12
N GLY A 5 -25.91 -47.66 15.79
CA GLY A 5 -25.64 -47.42 17.15
C GLY A 5 -24.15 -47.12 17.30
N LYS A 6 -23.82 -46.30 18.27
CA LYS A 6 -22.48 -46.11 18.88
C LYS A 6 -22.17 -47.35 19.77
N PRO A 7 -20.89 -47.67 20.04
CA PRO A 7 -20.23 -47.30 21.29
C PRO A 7 -18.72 -46.97 21.13
N ALA A 8 -18.16 -46.03 21.85
CA ALA A 8 -17.68 -45.96 23.24
C ALA A 8 -16.30 -46.64 23.49
N ALA A 9 -15.41 -45.82 24.05
CA ALA A 9 -14.03 -46.02 24.47
C ALA A 9 -13.85 -47.14 25.53
N PRO A 10 -12.59 -47.49 25.88
CA PRO A 10 -12.16 -47.09 27.20
C PRO A 10 -10.68 -46.59 27.31
N ALA A 11 -10.48 -45.88 28.40
CA ALA A 11 -9.24 -45.44 28.98
C ALA A 11 -8.56 -46.50 29.83
N THR A 12 -7.25 -46.37 30.07
CA THR A 12 -6.50 -46.81 31.27
C THR A 12 -5.05 -46.33 31.10
N SER A 13 -4.48 -45.41 31.85
CA SER A 13 -4.07 -45.33 33.26
C SER A 13 -2.71 -46.01 33.58
N ALA A 14 -1.92 -45.25 34.32
CA ALA A 14 -0.84 -45.55 35.28
C ALA A 14 0.55 -45.18 34.75
N ALA A 15 1.29 -44.32 35.35
CA ALA A 15 1.69 -43.92 36.70
C ALA A 15 3.23 -44.08 36.91
N ALA A 16 3.85 -43.03 37.39
CA ALA A 16 4.87 -42.90 38.39
C ALA A 16 6.34 -43.20 38.03
N GLY A 17 7.21 -42.23 38.39
CA GLY A 17 8.64 -42.39 38.58
C GLY A 17 9.31 -41.03 38.82
N ALA A 18 9.26 -40.53 40.04
CA ALA A 18 9.99 -39.36 40.47
C ALA A 18 11.44 -39.77 40.74
N THR A 19 12.40 -39.01 40.24
CA THR A 19 13.76 -38.98 40.76
C THR A 19 14.24 -37.54 40.80
N ALA A 20 14.39 -37.02 41.99
CA ALA A 20 15.01 -35.73 42.26
C ALA A 20 16.53 -35.84 42.07
N THR A 21 17.10 -34.90 41.31
CA THR A 21 18.55 -34.68 41.30
C THR A 21 18.80 -33.19 41.40
N SER A 22 19.59 -32.87 42.39
CA SER A 22 20.02 -31.57 42.88
C SER A 22 20.57 -30.63 41.80
N GLU A 23 20.12 -29.40 41.94
CA GLU A 23 20.53 -28.15 41.33
C GLU A 23 21.99 -27.79 41.67
N PRO A 24 22.80 -27.39 40.68
CA PRO A 24 23.97 -26.58 40.96
C PRO A 24 23.63 -25.10 40.68
N GLU A 25 24.02 -24.27 41.63
CA GLU A 25 23.98 -22.81 41.67
C GLU A 25 24.61 -22.20 40.40
N PRO A 26 23.93 -21.23 39.73
CA PRO A 26 24.52 -20.56 38.56
C PRO A 26 25.54 -19.52 39.00
N ALA A 27 26.75 -19.68 38.47
CA ALA A 27 27.82 -18.69 38.54
C ALA A 27 27.37 -17.38 37.86
N ALA A 28 27.70 -16.25 38.49
CA ALA A 28 27.51 -14.93 37.98
C ALA A 28 28.19 -14.77 36.61
N THR A 29 27.39 -14.59 35.57
CA THR A 29 27.86 -14.28 34.21
C THR A 29 27.96 -12.76 34.08
N ASP A 30 29.16 -12.27 33.84
CA ASP A 30 29.43 -10.89 33.45
C ASP A 30 28.52 -10.48 32.29
N ILE A 31 27.74 -9.40 32.51
CA ILE A 31 26.94 -8.76 31.48
C ILE A 31 27.91 -8.00 30.56
N PRO A 32 28.06 -8.39 29.28
CA PRO A 32 28.84 -7.58 28.37
C PRO A 32 28.13 -6.24 28.16
N ALA A 33 28.91 -5.16 28.19
CA ALA A 33 28.47 -3.80 27.93
C ALA A 33 27.66 -3.75 26.61
N ALA A 34 26.47 -3.14 26.66
CA ALA A 34 25.64 -2.90 25.50
C ALA A 34 26.49 -2.15 24.47
N THR A 35 26.78 -2.81 23.37
CA THR A 35 27.31 -2.16 22.18
C THR A 35 26.17 -1.26 21.64
N GLU A 36 26.37 0.05 21.65
CA GLU A 36 25.48 0.99 20.99
C GLU A 36 25.31 0.55 19.51
N GLU A 37 24.11 0.15 19.18
CA GLU A 37 23.69 -0.11 17.81
C GLU A 37 23.88 1.21 17.03
N PRO A 38 24.61 1.22 15.91
CA PRO A 38 24.78 2.43 15.15
C PRO A 38 23.42 2.94 14.70
N ALA A 39 23.12 4.22 14.96
CA ALA A 39 21.92 4.87 14.53
C ALA A 39 21.69 4.60 13.03
N PRO A 40 20.44 4.30 12.60
CA PRO A 40 20.15 4.02 11.20
C PRO A 40 20.66 5.19 10.36
N SER A 41 21.57 4.88 9.44
CA SER A 41 22.06 5.84 8.44
C SER A 41 20.83 6.31 7.67
N ALA A 42 20.54 7.60 7.72
CA ALA A 42 19.41 8.17 6.98
C ALA A 42 19.62 7.82 5.50
N THR A 43 18.77 6.96 4.96
CA THR A 43 18.69 6.73 3.52
C THR A 43 18.34 8.08 2.90
N PRO A 44 19.07 8.57 1.88
CA PRO A 44 18.72 9.80 1.23
C PRO A 44 17.26 9.72 0.76
N GLU A 45 16.47 10.74 1.07
CA GLU A 45 15.08 10.81 0.61
C GLU A 45 15.07 10.77 -0.93
N PRO A 46 14.17 9.99 -1.54
CA PRO A 46 14.03 9.96 -2.98
C PRO A 46 13.62 11.35 -3.49
N LEU A 47 14.20 11.76 -4.59
CA LEU A 47 13.88 13.02 -5.27
C LEU A 47 12.99 12.73 -6.47
N ALA A 48 12.02 13.60 -6.73
CA ALA A 48 11.31 13.62 -7.99
C ALA A 48 12.20 14.20 -9.11
N SER A 49 11.88 13.91 -10.38
CA SER A 49 12.68 14.37 -11.53
C SER A 49 12.76 15.88 -11.65
N ASP A 50 11.78 16.61 -11.13
CA ASP A 50 11.75 18.07 -11.07
C ASP A 50 12.56 18.66 -9.90
N GLY A 51 13.19 17.81 -9.08
CA GLY A 51 13.94 18.20 -7.89
C GLY A 51 13.07 18.52 -6.67
N SER A 52 11.75 18.28 -6.74
CA SER A 52 10.86 18.43 -5.58
C SER A 52 11.18 17.39 -4.50
N VAL A 53 10.83 17.72 -3.28
CA VAL A 53 11.01 16.88 -2.10
C VAL A 53 9.66 16.61 -1.44
N ALA A 54 9.60 15.54 -0.66
CA ALA A 54 8.40 15.16 0.07
C ALA A 54 7.94 16.27 1.02
N PRO A 55 6.64 16.53 1.14
CA PRO A 55 6.10 17.32 2.24
C PRO A 55 6.40 16.67 3.59
N THR A 56 6.67 17.50 4.61
CA THR A 56 6.97 17.02 5.97
C THR A 56 5.88 17.39 6.98
N GLU A 57 4.86 18.13 6.56
CA GLU A 57 3.77 18.61 7.41
C GLU A 57 2.41 18.43 6.73
N GLY A 58 1.37 18.29 7.54
CA GLY A 58 -0.01 18.15 7.09
C GLY A 58 -0.29 16.83 6.38
N ARG A 59 -1.45 16.73 5.76
CA ARG A 59 -1.87 15.52 5.00
C ARG A 59 -1.45 15.65 3.54
N TRP A 60 -0.92 14.57 3.00
CA TRP A 60 -0.50 14.49 1.59
C TRP A 60 -0.46 13.05 1.11
N ILE A 61 -0.33 12.86 -0.19
CA ILE A 61 -0.29 11.54 -0.82
C ILE A 61 1.09 11.31 -1.43
N ASP A 62 1.72 10.23 -1.03
CA ASP A 62 2.99 9.72 -1.55
C ASP A 62 2.71 8.71 -2.66
N VAL A 63 3.42 8.81 -3.79
CA VAL A 63 3.34 7.86 -4.90
C VAL A 63 4.74 7.42 -5.30
N ASP A 64 5.08 6.19 -4.95
CA ASP A 64 6.33 5.53 -5.32
C ASP A 64 6.12 4.72 -6.60
N VAL A 65 6.53 5.28 -7.75
CA VAL A 65 6.35 4.64 -9.05
C VAL A 65 7.32 3.49 -9.29
N THR A 66 8.36 3.34 -8.48
CA THR A 66 9.34 2.25 -8.56
C THR A 66 8.83 1.01 -7.85
N ASN A 67 8.26 1.20 -6.66
CA ASN A 67 7.74 0.12 -5.83
C ASN A 67 6.23 -0.11 -6.01
N PHE A 68 5.57 0.66 -6.88
CA PHE A 68 4.12 0.56 -7.16
C PHE A 68 3.28 0.72 -5.89
N ALA A 69 3.58 1.74 -5.11
CA ALA A 69 2.92 2.00 -3.84
C ALA A 69 2.34 3.42 -3.76
N VAL A 70 1.21 3.53 -3.10
CA VAL A 70 0.61 4.80 -2.67
C VAL A 70 0.57 4.79 -1.15
N ARG A 71 1.06 5.87 -0.52
CA ARG A 71 0.98 6.06 0.92
C ARG A 71 0.19 7.31 1.26
N LEU A 72 -0.73 7.18 2.18
CA LEU A 72 -1.48 8.30 2.74
C LEU A 72 -0.72 8.80 3.96
N MET A 73 -0.31 10.06 3.94
CA MET A 73 0.65 10.63 4.87
C MET A 73 0.00 11.67 5.78
N ASP A 74 0.49 11.73 7.02
CA ASP A 74 0.24 12.86 7.94
C ASP A 74 1.61 13.30 8.50
N GLY A 75 2.09 14.45 8.04
CA GLY A 75 3.48 14.84 8.20
C GLY A 75 4.40 13.77 7.60
N VAL A 76 5.31 13.23 8.41
CA VAL A 76 6.24 12.15 8.03
C VAL A 76 5.71 10.75 8.37
N THR A 77 4.48 10.64 8.85
CA THR A 77 3.88 9.37 9.28
C THR A 77 3.03 8.76 8.19
N VAL A 78 3.30 7.50 7.82
CA VAL A 78 2.43 6.71 6.96
C VAL A 78 1.19 6.29 7.74
N THR A 79 0.02 6.77 7.35
CA THR A 79 -1.26 6.37 7.96
C THR A 79 -1.88 5.16 7.27
N ARG A 80 -1.63 5.00 5.96
CA ARG A 80 -2.05 3.84 5.15
C ARG A 80 -1.08 3.64 4.00
N GLU A 81 -0.68 2.41 3.73
CA GLU A 81 -0.02 2.01 2.49
C GLU A 81 -0.94 1.13 1.65
N ILE A 82 -0.99 1.40 0.35
CA ILE A 82 -1.78 0.69 -0.66
C ILE A 82 -0.82 0.22 -1.75
N ALA A 83 -0.60 -1.08 -1.80
CA ALA A 83 0.30 -1.71 -2.77
C ALA A 83 -0.16 -3.15 -3.06
N PRO A 84 0.06 -3.67 -4.28
CA PRO A 84 0.59 -2.96 -5.43
C PRO A 84 -0.49 -2.13 -6.16
N VAL A 85 -0.06 -1.04 -6.79
CA VAL A 85 -0.89 -0.21 -7.68
C VAL A 85 -0.43 -0.33 -9.13
N ALA A 86 -1.25 0.13 -10.09
CA ALA A 86 -0.80 0.35 -11.45
C ALA A 86 -0.34 1.80 -11.63
N VAL A 87 0.70 2.00 -12.43
CA VAL A 87 1.21 3.31 -12.86
C VAL A 87 1.36 3.32 -14.39
N GLY A 88 1.73 4.43 -14.98
CA GLY A 88 1.99 4.56 -16.42
C GLY A 88 3.00 3.54 -16.91
N GLU A 89 2.84 3.05 -18.16
CA GLU A 89 3.84 2.20 -18.83
C GLU A 89 5.20 2.87 -18.85
N GLN A 90 5.19 4.20 -18.95
CA GLN A 90 6.36 5.07 -18.95
C GLN A 90 6.35 5.98 -17.73
N VAL A 91 7.52 6.51 -17.38
CA VAL A 91 7.69 7.50 -16.30
C VAL A 91 8.59 8.61 -16.83
N ASP A 92 8.22 9.88 -16.57
CA ASP A 92 8.98 11.06 -16.92
C ASP A 92 9.29 11.24 -18.41
N THR A 93 8.54 10.61 -19.30
CA THR A 93 8.76 10.79 -20.75
C THR A 93 8.00 11.96 -21.35
N GLY A 94 7.02 12.49 -20.62
CA GLY A 94 6.11 13.52 -21.11
C GLY A 94 5.07 13.02 -22.12
N GLU A 95 5.09 11.74 -22.48
CA GLU A 95 4.14 11.11 -23.40
C GLU A 95 2.81 10.78 -22.72
N TYR A 96 1.81 10.40 -23.51
CA TYR A 96 0.45 10.11 -23.00
C TYR A 96 0.43 8.98 -21.97
N ALA A 97 1.21 7.92 -22.16
CA ALA A 97 1.25 6.76 -21.26
C ALA A 97 2.23 6.96 -20.07
N SER A 98 2.57 8.19 -19.73
CA SER A 98 3.57 8.49 -18.72
C SER A 98 2.95 9.02 -17.42
N THR A 99 3.35 8.42 -16.29
CA THR A 99 3.24 9.07 -14.98
C THR A 99 4.44 9.98 -14.79
N GLN A 100 4.21 11.26 -14.54
CA GLN A 100 5.27 12.23 -14.27
C GLN A 100 5.59 12.25 -12.77
N THR A 101 6.87 12.28 -12.43
CA THR A 101 7.31 12.56 -11.06
C THR A 101 7.32 14.06 -10.80
N GLY A 102 7.11 14.45 -9.56
CA GLY A 102 7.02 15.86 -9.17
C GLY A 102 6.07 16.07 -8.00
N LEU A 103 5.94 17.34 -7.61
CA LEU A 103 4.99 17.75 -6.58
C LEU A 103 3.76 18.38 -7.26
N PHE A 104 2.64 17.70 -7.11
CA PHE A 104 1.33 18.08 -7.63
C PHE A 104 0.37 18.45 -6.51
N GLN A 105 -0.86 18.79 -6.90
CA GLN A 105 -1.97 18.97 -5.97
C GLN A 105 -3.23 18.28 -6.51
N VAL A 106 -4.03 17.73 -5.63
CA VAL A 106 -5.37 17.25 -6.00
C VAL A 106 -6.16 18.40 -6.61
N ASN A 107 -6.61 18.24 -7.86
CA ASN A 107 -7.33 19.27 -8.60
C ASN A 107 -8.81 18.98 -8.80
N SER A 108 -9.23 17.72 -8.71
CA SER A 108 -10.61 17.30 -8.95
C SER A 108 -10.93 15.99 -8.24
N LYS A 109 -12.22 15.78 -7.93
CA LYS A 109 -12.73 14.53 -7.35
C LYS A 109 -14.10 14.21 -7.95
N ILE A 110 -14.30 12.95 -8.37
CA ILE A 110 -15.58 12.43 -8.89
C ILE A 110 -15.75 11.01 -8.34
N GLU A 111 -16.79 10.79 -7.53
CA GLU A 111 -17.03 9.49 -6.90
C GLU A 111 -17.67 8.48 -7.86
N ASP A 112 -18.57 8.96 -8.69
CA ASP A 112 -19.43 8.16 -9.53
C ASP A 112 -18.68 7.30 -10.55
N LEU A 113 -19.37 6.25 -11.02
CA LEU A 113 -18.89 5.41 -12.11
C LEU A 113 -18.91 6.24 -13.41
N ALA A 114 -17.74 6.40 -14.01
CA ALA A 114 -17.54 7.16 -15.24
C ALA A 114 -16.95 6.28 -16.35
N TYR A 115 -17.41 6.50 -17.59
CA TYR A 115 -16.85 5.83 -18.77
C TYR A 115 -15.44 6.32 -19.06
N ASP A 116 -14.53 5.38 -19.31
CA ASP A 116 -13.12 5.61 -19.63
C ASP A 116 -12.83 5.19 -21.08
N PRO A 117 -12.93 6.13 -22.03
CA PRO A 117 -12.87 5.84 -23.47
C PRO A 117 -11.59 5.12 -23.92
N PRO A 118 -10.39 5.45 -23.43
CA PRO A 118 -9.14 4.80 -23.86
C PRO A 118 -9.12 3.28 -23.69
N TYR A 119 -9.91 2.77 -22.76
CA TYR A 119 -9.96 1.34 -22.43
C TYR A 119 -11.33 0.70 -22.72
N ASP A 120 -12.30 1.47 -23.21
CA ASP A 120 -13.69 1.04 -23.37
C ASP A 120 -14.25 0.38 -22.11
N THR A 121 -13.98 0.99 -20.96
CA THR A 121 -14.30 0.50 -19.61
C THR A 121 -14.89 1.62 -18.77
N TYR A 122 -15.02 1.37 -17.48
CA TYR A 122 -15.48 2.34 -16.49
C TYR A 122 -14.51 2.42 -15.33
N ILE A 123 -14.44 3.59 -14.69
CA ILE A 123 -13.68 3.86 -13.48
C ILE A 123 -14.55 4.55 -12.44
N SER A 124 -14.15 4.55 -11.19
CA SER A 124 -14.84 5.28 -10.11
C SER A 124 -13.84 5.86 -9.12
N HIS A 125 -14.31 6.75 -8.25
CA HIS A 125 -13.50 7.39 -7.22
C HIS A 125 -12.28 8.12 -7.81
N TRP A 126 -12.53 8.92 -8.84
CA TRP A 126 -11.49 9.72 -9.46
C TRP A 126 -10.96 10.79 -8.50
N VAL A 127 -9.64 10.88 -8.39
CA VAL A 127 -8.90 11.94 -7.71
C VAL A 127 -7.80 12.44 -8.65
N GLY A 128 -8.07 13.52 -9.40
CA GLY A 128 -7.12 14.10 -10.34
C GLY A 128 -6.00 14.86 -9.64
N PHE A 129 -4.76 14.74 -10.13
CA PHE A 129 -3.62 15.51 -9.59
C PHE A 129 -2.74 16.16 -10.67
N ASP A 130 -2.61 15.55 -11.85
CA ASP A 130 -1.85 16.11 -12.97
C ASP A 130 -2.82 16.60 -14.06
N PRO A 131 -3.13 17.91 -14.11
CA PRO A 131 -4.10 18.44 -15.07
C PRO A 131 -3.58 18.43 -16.51
N ASP A 132 -2.26 18.51 -16.71
CA ASP A 132 -1.64 18.60 -18.04
C ASP A 132 -1.74 17.26 -18.80
N LYS A 133 -1.71 16.14 -18.06
CA LYS A 133 -1.84 14.78 -18.59
C LYS A 133 -3.19 14.16 -18.30
N ALA A 134 -4.05 14.83 -17.54
CA ALA A 134 -5.29 14.28 -17.03
C ALA A 134 -5.07 12.97 -16.25
N ASN A 135 -3.98 12.91 -15.45
CA ASN A 135 -3.71 11.77 -14.59
C ASN A 135 -4.31 11.96 -13.19
N GLY A 136 -4.69 10.86 -12.60
CA GLY A 136 -5.29 10.81 -11.27
C GLY A 136 -5.28 9.40 -10.70
N PHE A 137 -5.74 9.28 -9.46
CA PHE A 137 -6.06 8.00 -8.84
C PHE A 137 -7.48 7.59 -9.22
N HIS A 138 -7.69 6.30 -9.42
CA HIS A 138 -9.02 5.74 -9.62
C HIS A 138 -9.05 4.23 -9.36
N SER A 139 -10.23 3.63 -9.41
CA SER A 139 -10.42 2.18 -9.28
C SER A 139 -9.65 1.40 -10.37
N PHE A 140 -9.50 0.12 -10.17
CA PHE A 140 -9.28 -0.81 -11.28
C PHE A 140 -10.37 -0.65 -12.35
N LEU A 141 -10.10 -1.10 -13.59
CA LEU A 141 -11.06 -0.99 -14.68
C LEU A 141 -12.30 -1.85 -14.42
N LYS A 142 -13.46 -1.30 -14.73
CA LYS A 142 -14.77 -1.89 -14.43
C LYS A 142 -15.61 -2.01 -15.71
N ASP A 143 -16.61 -2.86 -15.66
CA ASP A 143 -17.71 -2.85 -16.62
C ASP A 143 -18.77 -1.79 -16.27
N ALA A 144 -19.81 -1.67 -17.11
CA ALA A 144 -20.90 -0.74 -16.90
C ALA A 144 -21.76 -1.02 -15.65
N ASN A 145 -21.61 -2.18 -15.03
CA ASN A 145 -22.27 -2.55 -13.78
C ASN A 145 -21.39 -2.28 -12.54
N GLY A 146 -20.16 -1.76 -12.74
CA GLY A 146 -19.20 -1.49 -11.68
C GLY A 146 -18.39 -2.71 -11.23
N THR A 147 -18.47 -3.84 -11.95
CA THR A 147 -17.66 -5.03 -11.68
C THR A 147 -16.25 -4.85 -12.23
N VAL A 148 -15.23 -5.18 -11.44
CA VAL A 148 -13.83 -5.10 -11.88
C VAL A 148 -13.57 -6.13 -12.98
N VAL A 149 -13.07 -5.66 -14.12
CA VAL A 149 -12.70 -6.49 -15.30
C VAL A 149 -11.20 -6.55 -15.56
N ASP A 150 -10.42 -5.59 -15.01
CA ASP A 150 -8.96 -5.60 -15.07
C ASP A 150 -8.38 -5.03 -13.76
N ALA A 151 -7.75 -5.88 -12.96
CA ALA A 151 -7.11 -5.57 -11.69
C ALA A 151 -5.58 -5.68 -11.76
N ARG A 152 -4.99 -5.65 -12.95
CA ARG A 152 -3.53 -5.70 -13.10
C ARG A 152 -2.86 -4.48 -12.50
N THR A 153 -1.66 -4.68 -12.00
CA THR A 153 -0.81 -3.66 -11.37
C THR A 153 0.55 -3.58 -12.06
N GLY A 154 1.37 -2.63 -11.65
CA GLY A 154 2.67 -2.37 -12.29
C GLY A 154 2.58 -1.34 -13.41
N ARG A 155 3.52 -1.35 -14.37
CA ARG A 155 3.58 -0.37 -15.47
C ARG A 155 2.66 -0.77 -16.62
N ILE A 156 1.40 -0.35 -16.56
CA ILE A 156 0.35 -0.80 -17.50
C ILE A 156 -0.72 0.25 -17.82
N SER A 157 -0.68 1.43 -17.18
CA SER A 157 -1.69 2.45 -17.42
C SER A 157 -1.20 3.52 -18.42
N ASN A 158 -2.11 4.40 -18.82
CA ASN A 158 -1.78 5.58 -19.62
C ASN A 158 -1.37 6.79 -18.73
N GLY A 159 -0.78 6.51 -17.56
CA GLY A 159 -0.28 7.51 -16.62
C GLY A 159 -1.07 7.60 -15.32
N CYS A 160 -2.32 7.16 -15.27
CA CYS A 160 -3.11 7.12 -14.05
C CYS A 160 -2.63 6.08 -13.05
N ILE A 161 -2.92 6.30 -11.77
CA ILE A 161 -2.65 5.39 -10.68
C ILE A 161 -3.93 4.58 -10.39
N ARG A 162 -3.93 3.28 -10.76
CA ARG A 162 -5.06 2.38 -10.51
C ARG A 162 -4.85 1.63 -9.21
N THR A 163 -5.87 1.61 -8.36
CA THR A 163 -5.78 0.98 -7.03
C THR A 163 -6.97 0.07 -6.74
N GLY A 164 -6.75 -0.93 -5.90
CA GLY A 164 -7.81 -1.77 -5.34
C GLY A 164 -8.58 -1.13 -4.18
N GLU A 165 -8.09 0.01 -3.65
CA GLU A 165 -8.70 0.75 -2.54
C GLU A 165 -9.02 2.20 -2.97
N PRO A 166 -9.77 2.41 -4.05
CA PRO A 166 -10.00 3.74 -4.59
C PRO A 166 -10.87 4.61 -3.67
N ASP A 167 -11.77 4.01 -2.93
CA ASP A 167 -12.61 4.65 -1.91
C ASP A 167 -11.79 5.20 -0.75
N VAL A 168 -10.73 4.50 -0.33
CA VAL A 168 -9.81 4.93 0.74
C VAL A 168 -9.02 6.16 0.29
N VAL A 169 -8.45 6.14 -0.92
CA VAL A 169 -7.74 7.31 -1.48
C VAL A 169 -8.71 8.48 -1.65
N PHE A 170 -9.91 8.22 -2.19
CA PHE A 170 -10.92 9.24 -2.39
C PHE A 170 -11.37 9.89 -1.08
N ALA A 171 -11.63 9.11 -0.04
CA ALA A 171 -12.03 9.63 1.27
C ALA A 171 -10.90 10.43 1.95
N PHE A 172 -9.65 10.05 1.72
CA PHE A 172 -8.50 10.75 2.27
C PHE A 172 -8.20 12.06 1.55
N ALA A 173 -8.29 12.10 0.23
CA ALA A 173 -7.92 13.24 -0.61
C ALA A 173 -8.85 14.44 -0.41
N GLU A 174 -8.28 15.65 -0.46
CA GLU A 174 -8.99 16.93 -0.49
C GLU A 174 -8.43 17.77 -1.63
N VAL A 175 -9.27 18.57 -2.30
CA VAL A 175 -8.79 19.49 -3.37
C VAL A 175 -7.78 20.46 -2.78
N GLY A 176 -6.62 20.60 -3.43
CA GLY A 176 -5.47 21.36 -2.94
C GLY A 176 -4.46 20.56 -2.12
N MET A 177 -4.80 19.30 -1.73
CA MET A 177 -3.87 18.42 -1.00
C MET A 177 -2.65 18.09 -1.85
N PRO A 178 -1.42 18.15 -1.30
CA PRO A 178 -0.21 17.78 -2.03
C PRO A 178 -0.20 16.30 -2.42
N VAL A 179 0.31 16.02 -3.61
CA VAL A 179 0.61 14.68 -4.14
C VAL A 179 2.06 14.69 -4.61
N TRP A 180 2.90 13.91 -3.98
CA TRP A 180 4.30 13.79 -4.36
C TRP A 180 4.56 12.46 -5.06
N VAL A 181 4.94 12.54 -6.33
CA VAL A 181 5.22 11.37 -7.18
C VAL A 181 6.73 11.27 -7.39
N HIS A 182 7.31 10.11 -7.07
CA HIS A 182 8.76 9.90 -7.10
C HIS A 182 9.15 8.47 -7.49
N HIS A 183 10.46 8.26 -7.75
CA HIS A 183 11.07 6.95 -8.01
C HIS A 183 11.36 6.17 -6.74
#